data_c47710ba71afcc7f2979922984e76438
#
_entry.id   c47710ba71afcc7f2979922984e76438
#
_cell.length_a   1.000
_cell.length_b   1.000
_cell.length_c   1.000
_cell.angle_alpha   90.00
_cell.angle_beta   90.00
_cell.angle_gamma   90.00
#
_symmetry.space_group_name_H-M   'P 1'
#
loop_
_entity.id
_entity.type
_entity.pdbx_description
1 polymer ?
#
loop_
_entity_poly.entity_id
_entity_poly.type
_entity_poly.pdbx_seq_one_letter_code
_entity_poly.pdbx_strand_id
1 'polypeptide(L)'
;MHIEGHGLSEPGTAQKHVREAVMKGMNVTEFYGDGAFNTNDLFTLLHQIGAKPVIKIRKNASTDHYRGSKYRRRAIREYQNNGYKQWAEDNDYGMRWPGTEGIFSAVKRKFGENCVSRSVKGLEAEGYQRIWVYNYLNQGAKRGVKSPILRQIESTACFGIFVK
;
A
#
# COMPACT_ATOMS: atom_id res chain seq x y z
N MET A 1 -12.34 -1.94 -0.53
CA MET A 1 -11.62 -1.53 0.70
C MET A 1 -11.98 -2.54 1.78
N HIS A 2 -10.99 -3.11 2.46
CA HIS A 2 -11.21 -4.04 3.55
C HIS A 2 -10.77 -3.34 4.84
N ILE A 3 -11.65 -3.24 5.83
CA ILE A 3 -11.32 -2.70 7.14
C ILE A 3 -11.20 -3.91 8.07
N GLU A 4 -9.99 -4.24 8.48
CA GLU A 4 -9.74 -5.36 9.39
C GLU A 4 -9.64 -4.85 10.83
N GLY A 5 -10.14 -5.64 11.78
CA GLY A 5 -10.17 -5.29 13.20
C GLY A 5 -8.79 -5.26 13.85
N HIS A 6 -8.72 -4.73 15.05
CA HIS A 6 -7.51 -4.68 15.87
C HIS A 6 -6.87 -6.07 16.03
N GLY A 7 -5.58 -6.19 15.71
CA GLY A 7 -4.78 -7.41 15.91
C GLY A 7 -4.25 -8.07 14.66
N LEU A 8 -4.64 -7.61 13.46
CA LEU A 8 -4.08 -8.13 12.21
C LEU A 8 -2.77 -7.40 11.86
N SER A 9 -1.75 -8.17 11.47
CA SER A 9 -0.49 -7.56 11.04
C SER A 9 -0.66 -6.95 9.66
N GLU A 10 -0.30 -5.67 9.49
CA GLU A 10 -0.36 -4.97 8.20
C GLU A 10 0.33 -5.77 7.07
N PRO A 11 1.53 -6.37 7.27
CA PRO A 11 2.16 -7.19 6.24
C PRO A 11 1.37 -8.45 5.88
N GLY A 12 0.68 -9.07 6.83
CA GLY A 12 -0.19 -10.24 6.58
C GLY A 12 -1.39 -9.87 5.73
N THR A 13 -2.03 -8.76 6.04
CA THR A 13 -3.15 -8.21 5.27
C THR A 13 -2.72 -7.84 3.85
N ALA A 14 -1.55 -7.20 3.70
CA ALA A 14 -1.01 -6.89 2.37
C ALA A 14 -0.77 -8.15 1.52
N GLN A 15 -0.21 -9.20 2.11
CA GLN A 15 -0.02 -10.47 1.40
C GLN A 15 -1.35 -11.07 0.93
N LYS A 16 -2.38 -11.02 1.76
CA LYS A 16 -3.73 -11.49 1.41
C LYS A 16 -4.26 -10.71 0.21
N HIS A 17 -4.20 -9.38 0.23
CA HIS A 17 -4.67 -8.54 -0.87
C HIS A 17 -3.88 -8.74 -2.17
N VAL A 18 -2.56 -8.91 -2.08
CA VAL A 18 -1.74 -9.25 -3.26
C VAL A 18 -2.19 -10.58 -3.87
N ARG A 19 -2.41 -11.61 -3.05
CA ARG A 19 -2.90 -12.92 -3.53
C ARG A 19 -4.29 -12.80 -4.16
N GLU A 20 -5.21 -12.09 -3.53
CA GLU A 20 -6.55 -11.86 -4.07
C GLU A 20 -6.51 -11.10 -5.41
N ALA A 21 -5.63 -10.10 -5.54
CA ALA A 21 -5.44 -9.38 -6.79
C ALA A 21 -4.99 -10.32 -7.93
N VAL A 22 -3.98 -11.15 -7.65
CA VAL A 22 -3.48 -12.15 -8.61
C VAL A 22 -4.57 -13.18 -8.96
N MET A 23 -5.33 -13.66 -7.97
CA MET A 23 -6.44 -14.60 -8.21
C MET A 23 -7.55 -14.00 -9.08
N LYS A 24 -7.75 -12.69 -9.01
CA LYS A 24 -8.68 -11.95 -9.89
C LYS A 24 -8.10 -11.63 -11.27
N GLY A 25 -6.92 -12.17 -11.60
CA GLY A 25 -6.26 -11.98 -12.90
C GLY A 25 -5.59 -10.61 -13.04
N MET A 26 -5.40 -9.86 -11.96
CA MET A 26 -4.70 -8.57 -12.00
C MET A 26 -3.20 -8.79 -12.08
N ASN A 27 -2.53 -8.05 -12.99
CA ASN A 27 -1.07 -8.09 -13.10
C ASN A 27 -0.44 -7.09 -12.12
N VAL A 28 0.06 -7.59 -10.99
CA VAL A 28 0.77 -6.78 -9.99
C VAL A 28 2.22 -6.63 -10.41
N THR A 29 2.64 -5.46 -10.86
CA THR A 29 3.99 -5.19 -11.35
C THR A 29 4.93 -4.65 -10.28
N GLU A 30 4.40 -3.87 -9.34
CA GLU A 30 5.19 -3.21 -8.29
C GLU A 30 4.39 -3.14 -6.98
N PHE A 31 5.10 -3.23 -5.87
CA PHE A 31 4.52 -3.06 -4.53
C PHE A 31 5.30 -1.99 -3.76
N TYR A 32 4.63 -0.92 -3.37
CA TYR A 32 5.20 0.16 -2.57
C TYR A 32 4.78 0.02 -1.11
N GLY A 33 5.77 0.06 -0.21
CA GLY A 33 5.50 -0.08 1.22
C GLY A 33 6.51 0.67 2.09
N ASP A 34 6.09 1.01 3.29
CA ASP A 34 6.98 1.56 4.30
C ASP A 34 7.79 0.45 4.99
N GLY A 35 8.54 0.81 6.03
CA GLY A 35 9.37 -0.15 6.78
C GLY A 35 8.57 -1.23 7.53
N ALA A 36 7.26 -1.08 7.73
CA ALA A 36 6.42 -2.12 8.34
C ALA A 36 6.31 -3.35 7.45
N PHE A 37 6.32 -3.15 6.13
CA PHE A 37 6.24 -4.22 5.13
C PHE A 37 7.57 -4.94 4.85
N ASN A 38 8.66 -4.59 5.53
CA ASN A 38 9.97 -5.23 5.35
C ASN A 38 10.00 -6.63 6.01
N THR A 39 9.26 -7.59 5.46
CA THR A 39 9.13 -8.97 5.95
C THR A 39 9.60 -10.00 4.93
N ASN A 40 10.10 -11.14 5.40
CA ASN A 40 10.60 -12.21 4.53
C ASN A 40 9.51 -12.76 3.61
N ASP A 41 8.32 -12.96 4.15
CA ASP A 41 7.20 -13.60 3.44
C ASP A 41 6.69 -12.72 2.32
N LEU A 42 6.58 -11.40 2.56
CA LEU A 42 6.14 -10.46 1.53
C LEU A 42 7.15 -10.37 0.38
N PHE A 43 8.45 -10.28 0.68
CA PHE A 43 9.48 -10.28 -0.38
C PHE A 43 9.48 -11.59 -1.19
N THR A 44 9.25 -12.71 -0.54
CA THR A 44 9.15 -14.00 -1.23
C THR A 44 7.92 -14.06 -2.12
N LEU A 45 6.77 -13.62 -1.62
CA LEU A 45 5.53 -13.56 -2.39
C LEU A 45 5.67 -12.66 -3.62
N LEU A 46 6.17 -11.44 -3.45
CA LEU A 46 6.35 -10.49 -4.54
C LEU A 46 7.28 -11.04 -5.62
N HIS A 47 8.36 -11.73 -5.22
CA HIS A 47 9.23 -12.38 -6.19
C HIS A 47 8.54 -13.52 -6.93
N GLN A 48 7.71 -14.34 -6.25
CA GLN A 48 6.98 -15.46 -6.87
C GLN A 48 6.01 -14.98 -7.97
N ILE A 49 5.40 -13.81 -7.78
CA ILE A 49 4.47 -13.22 -8.77
C ILE A 49 5.16 -12.30 -9.78
N GLY A 50 6.48 -12.13 -9.70
CA GLY A 50 7.25 -11.25 -10.59
C GLY A 50 7.09 -9.75 -10.31
N ALA A 51 6.55 -9.37 -9.15
CA ALA A 51 6.38 -7.98 -8.76
C ALA A 51 7.66 -7.39 -8.15
N LYS A 52 7.99 -6.13 -8.51
CA LYS A 52 9.11 -5.40 -7.94
C LYS A 52 8.75 -4.88 -6.53
N PRO A 53 9.49 -5.29 -5.47
CA PRO A 53 9.28 -4.73 -4.13
C PRO A 53 9.99 -3.37 -3.98
N VAL A 54 9.24 -2.32 -3.77
CA VAL A 54 9.74 -0.97 -3.42
C VAL A 54 9.37 -0.70 -1.97
N ILE A 55 10.09 -1.34 -1.06
CA ILE A 55 9.81 -1.34 0.37
C ILE A 55 10.99 -0.70 1.11
N LYS A 56 10.69 0.34 1.90
CA LYS A 56 11.70 1.03 2.71
C LYS A 56 12.34 0.06 3.69
N ILE A 57 13.66 -0.03 3.65
CA ILE A 57 14.41 -0.91 4.53
C ILE A 57 14.54 -0.27 5.93
N ARG A 58 14.30 -1.04 6.98
CA ARG A 58 14.49 -0.59 8.36
C ARG A 58 15.98 -0.44 8.66
N LYS A 59 16.36 0.56 9.48
CA LYS A 59 17.76 0.80 9.87
C LYS A 59 18.45 -0.40 10.52
N ASN A 60 17.68 -1.21 11.25
CA ASN A 60 18.15 -2.41 11.94
C ASN A 60 17.90 -3.71 11.15
N ALA A 61 17.71 -3.63 9.83
CA ALA A 61 17.49 -4.80 9.00
C ALA A 61 18.76 -5.66 8.92
N SER A 62 18.65 -6.93 9.38
CA SER A 62 19.74 -7.89 9.31
C SER A 62 19.84 -8.55 7.93
N THR A 63 21.07 -8.78 7.49
CA THR A 63 21.44 -9.55 6.30
C THR A 63 21.81 -10.99 6.62
N ASP A 64 21.45 -11.51 7.80
CA ASP A 64 21.81 -12.84 8.25
C ASP A 64 21.50 -13.90 7.17
N HIS A 65 22.51 -14.72 6.86
CA HIS A 65 22.46 -15.73 5.81
C HIS A 65 21.62 -16.95 6.17
N TYR A 66 21.52 -17.26 7.44
CA TYR A 66 20.88 -18.48 7.92
C TYR A 66 19.38 -18.40 8.08
N ARG A 67 18.82 -17.18 8.11
CA ARG A 67 17.39 -16.96 8.32
C ARG A 67 16.82 -15.96 7.32
N GLY A 68 15.71 -16.33 6.71
CA GLY A 68 14.89 -15.42 5.93
C GLY A 68 15.08 -15.48 4.40
N SER A 69 14.34 -14.64 3.71
CA SER A 69 14.27 -14.61 2.26
C SER A 69 15.56 -14.09 1.62
N LYS A 70 16.10 -14.83 0.65
CA LYS A 70 17.24 -14.37 -0.18
C LYS A 70 16.92 -13.07 -0.93
N TYR A 71 15.67 -12.87 -1.30
CA TYR A 71 15.20 -11.68 -2.03
C TYR A 71 15.22 -10.44 -1.15
N ARG A 72 14.75 -10.58 0.11
CA ARG A 72 14.83 -9.51 1.10
C ARG A 72 16.28 -9.14 1.41
N ARG A 73 17.18 -10.12 1.58
CA ARG A 73 18.60 -9.85 1.81
C ARG A 73 19.25 -9.08 0.67
N ARG A 74 18.90 -9.41 -0.59
CA ARG A 74 19.39 -8.68 -1.76
C ARG A 74 18.94 -7.22 -1.72
N ALA A 75 17.67 -6.97 -1.45
CA ALA A 75 17.13 -5.61 -1.33
C ALA A 75 17.79 -4.82 -0.19
N ILE A 76 18.06 -5.47 0.96
CA ILE A 76 18.76 -4.83 2.07
C ILE A 76 20.18 -4.41 1.68
N ARG A 77 20.94 -5.28 0.99
CA ARG A 77 22.30 -4.97 0.53
C ARG A 77 22.29 -3.82 -0.48
N GLU A 78 21.40 -3.85 -1.43
CA GLU A 78 21.24 -2.77 -2.42
C GLU A 78 20.95 -1.43 -1.74
N TYR A 79 19.98 -1.41 -0.80
CA TYR A 79 19.66 -0.23 -0.02
C TYR A 79 20.84 0.27 0.83
N GLN A 80 21.61 -0.64 1.45
CA GLN A 80 22.78 -0.26 2.27
C GLN A 80 23.93 0.28 1.43
N ASN A 81 24.14 -0.28 0.23
CA ASN A 81 25.20 0.17 -0.68
C ASN A 81 24.90 1.55 -1.29
N ASN A 82 23.67 1.77 -1.75
CA ASN A 82 23.26 2.99 -2.42
C ASN A 82 22.91 4.13 -1.45
N GLY A 83 22.53 3.78 -0.22
CA GLY A 83 21.96 4.71 0.74
C GLY A 83 20.50 5.08 0.37
N TYR A 84 19.81 5.67 1.35
CA TYR A 84 18.37 5.99 1.19
C TYR A 84 18.07 6.93 0.03
N LYS A 85 18.88 7.98 -0.12
CA LYS A 85 18.61 9.02 -1.12
C LYS A 85 18.66 8.45 -2.55
N GLN A 86 19.75 7.78 -2.90
CA GLN A 86 19.93 7.17 -4.21
C GLN A 86 18.89 6.07 -4.44
N TRP A 87 18.66 5.20 -3.45
CA TRP A 87 17.63 4.16 -3.54
C TRP A 87 16.23 4.73 -3.77
N ALA A 88 15.88 5.85 -3.11
CA ALA A 88 14.58 6.49 -3.28
C ALA A 88 14.40 7.09 -4.67
N GLU A 89 15.46 7.72 -5.20
CA GLU A 89 15.50 8.25 -6.57
C GLU A 89 15.36 7.14 -7.61
N ASP A 90 16.15 6.06 -7.49
CA ASP A 90 16.16 4.91 -8.42
C ASP A 90 14.82 4.16 -8.47
N ASN A 91 14.03 4.25 -7.41
CA ASN A 91 12.76 3.55 -7.27
C ASN A 91 11.53 4.46 -7.30
N ASP A 92 11.68 5.75 -7.60
CA ASP A 92 10.62 6.76 -7.52
C ASP A 92 9.85 6.74 -6.17
N TYR A 93 10.57 6.33 -5.11
CA TYR A 93 9.99 6.23 -3.77
C TYR A 93 9.73 7.63 -3.20
N GLY A 94 8.52 7.87 -2.79
CA GLY A 94 8.08 9.19 -2.33
C GLY A 94 7.37 10.02 -3.42
N MET A 95 7.69 9.84 -4.68
CA MET A 95 6.97 10.51 -5.79
C MET A 95 5.55 9.95 -5.97
N ARG A 96 5.37 8.64 -5.76
CA ARG A 96 4.07 7.95 -5.88
C ARG A 96 3.27 7.92 -4.57
N TRP A 97 3.93 8.16 -3.45
CA TRP A 97 3.33 8.16 -2.11
C TRP A 97 2.34 9.29 -1.84
N PRO A 98 2.56 10.54 -2.34
CA PRO A 98 1.64 11.65 -2.11
C PRO A 98 0.21 11.40 -2.60
N GLY A 99 0.02 10.51 -3.58
CA GLY A 99 -1.31 10.17 -4.10
C GLY A 99 -2.20 9.49 -3.05
N THR A 100 -1.66 8.56 -2.27
CA THR A 100 -2.41 7.81 -1.24
C THR A 100 -2.49 8.57 0.07
N GLU A 101 -1.38 9.07 0.60
CA GLU A 101 -1.35 9.88 1.82
C GLU A 101 -2.15 11.16 1.67
N GLY A 102 -2.07 11.81 0.51
CA GLY A 102 -2.84 13.00 0.19
C GLY A 102 -4.34 12.77 0.23
N ILE A 103 -4.82 11.63 -0.27
CA ILE A 103 -6.25 11.26 -0.23
C ILE A 103 -6.69 11.01 1.20
N PHE A 104 -5.96 10.22 1.99
CA PHE A 104 -6.31 9.96 3.39
C PHE A 104 -6.27 11.23 4.23
N SER A 105 -5.26 12.09 4.06
CA SER A 105 -5.19 13.39 4.71
C SER A 105 -6.34 14.31 4.33
N ALA A 106 -6.77 14.30 3.08
CA ALA A 106 -7.91 15.08 2.60
C ALA A 106 -9.24 14.54 3.17
N VAL A 107 -9.40 13.21 3.24
CA VAL A 107 -10.57 12.57 3.88
C VAL A 107 -10.63 12.92 5.36
N LYS A 108 -9.50 12.80 6.09
CA LYS A 108 -9.41 13.16 7.50
C LYS A 108 -9.73 14.63 7.76
N ARG A 109 -9.19 15.54 6.95
CA ARG A 109 -9.48 16.99 7.07
C ARG A 109 -10.95 17.31 6.81
N LYS A 110 -11.61 16.58 5.90
CA LYS A 110 -12.99 16.86 5.50
C LYS A 110 -14.03 16.26 6.44
N PHE A 111 -13.76 15.06 6.95
CA PHE A 111 -14.72 14.27 7.74
C PHE A 111 -14.28 14.01 9.18
N GLY A 112 -13.11 14.51 9.58
CA GLY A 112 -12.50 14.24 10.88
C GLY A 112 -11.74 12.92 10.92
N GLU A 113 -10.88 12.77 11.92
CA GLU A 113 -10.06 11.55 12.11
C GLU A 113 -10.85 10.44 12.80
N ASN A 114 -11.73 10.81 13.71
CA ASN A 114 -12.45 9.85 14.55
C ASN A 114 -13.77 9.44 13.91
N CYS A 115 -14.02 8.13 13.90
CA CYS A 115 -15.32 7.59 13.55
C CYS A 115 -16.26 7.71 14.75
N VAL A 116 -17.53 7.97 14.48
CA VAL A 116 -18.58 8.13 15.50
C VAL A 116 -19.17 6.77 15.90
N SER A 117 -19.15 5.83 14.98
CA SER A 117 -19.68 4.48 15.18
C SER A 117 -18.87 3.69 16.22
N ARG A 118 -19.57 2.96 17.09
CA ARG A 118 -18.95 2.14 18.15
C ARG A 118 -18.83 0.65 17.78
N SER A 119 -19.62 0.16 16.82
CA SER A 119 -19.55 -1.22 16.36
C SER A 119 -18.57 -1.38 15.21
N VAL A 120 -17.94 -2.55 15.09
CA VAL A 120 -17.01 -2.85 13.97
C VAL A 120 -17.69 -2.65 12.63
N LYS A 121 -18.90 -3.18 12.43
CA LYS A 121 -19.69 -3.00 11.21
C LYS A 121 -20.01 -1.53 10.93
N GLY A 122 -20.31 -0.76 11.97
CA GLY A 122 -20.55 0.67 11.85
C GLY A 122 -19.29 1.44 11.45
N LEU A 123 -18.12 1.11 12.02
CA LEU A 123 -16.83 1.70 11.64
C LEU A 123 -16.48 1.41 10.18
N GLU A 124 -16.71 0.18 9.73
CA GLU A 124 -16.54 -0.21 8.33
C GLU A 124 -17.45 0.61 7.42
N ALA A 125 -18.74 0.65 7.72
CA ALA A 125 -19.73 1.40 6.94
C ALA A 125 -19.39 2.90 6.88
N GLU A 126 -19.01 3.51 8.02
CA GLU A 126 -18.60 4.91 8.09
C GLU A 126 -17.33 5.19 7.27
N GLY A 127 -16.33 4.31 7.33
CA GLY A 127 -15.13 4.40 6.53
C GLY A 127 -15.43 4.36 5.02
N TYR A 128 -16.27 3.42 4.58
CA TYR A 128 -16.75 3.34 3.20
C TYR A 128 -17.49 4.58 2.76
N GLN A 129 -18.43 5.07 3.57
CA GLN A 129 -19.21 6.27 3.27
C GLN A 129 -18.34 7.51 3.12
N ARG A 130 -17.36 7.72 3.99
CA ARG A 130 -16.43 8.86 3.92
C ARG A 130 -15.64 8.87 2.61
N ILE A 131 -15.10 7.73 2.21
CA ILE A 131 -14.35 7.59 0.95
C ILE A 131 -15.28 7.75 -0.25
N TRP A 132 -16.49 7.17 -0.20
CA TRP A 132 -17.47 7.31 -1.27
C TRP A 132 -17.88 8.77 -1.47
N VAL A 133 -18.23 9.48 -0.39
CA VAL A 133 -18.59 10.90 -0.45
C VAL A 133 -17.43 11.75 -0.94
N TYR A 134 -16.19 11.47 -0.48
CA TYR A 134 -15.00 12.17 -0.97
C TYR A 134 -14.84 12.02 -2.48
N ASN A 135 -14.97 10.81 -3.00
CA ASN A 135 -14.89 10.52 -4.42
C ASN A 135 -16.01 11.21 -5.21
N TYR A 136 -17.24 11.14 -4.71
CA TYR A 136 -18.39 11.79 -5.33
C TYR A 136 -18.20 13.32 -5.46
N LEU A 137 -17.75 13.96 -4.41
CA LEU A 137 -17.46 15.40 -4.40
C LEU A 137 -16.35 15.78 -5.38
N ASN A 138 -15.30 14.96 -5.47
CA ASN A 138 -14.21 15.20 -6.41
C ASN A 138 -14.60 14.96 -7.87
N GLN A 139 -15.56 14.06 -8.14
CA GLN A 139 -16.12 13.88 -9.48
C GLN A 139 -16.99 15.06 -9.90
N GLY A 140 -17.79 15.61 -8.98
CA GLY A 140 -18.60 16.79 -9.23
C GLY A 140 -17.77 18.03 -9.58
N ALA A 141 -16.59 18.16 -8.98
CA ALA A 141 -15.63 19.24 -9.27
C ALA A 141 -14.88 19.07 -10.60
N LYS A 142 -14.85 17.85 -11.17
CA LYS A 142 -14.13 17.52 -12.42
C LYS A 142 -15.06 17.09 -13.55
N ARG A 143 -16.20 17.72 -13.72
CA ARG A 143 -17.07 17.48 -14.88
C ARG A 143 -16.33 17.83 -16.18
N GLY A 144 -15.61 16.84 -16.72
CA GLY A 144 -14.87 16.96 -17.98
C GLY A 144 -13.70 15.97 -18.12
N VAL A 145 -13.21 15.38 -17.05
CA VAL A 145 -12.10 14.41 -17.14
C VAL A 145 -12.51 13.08 -16.54
N LYS A 146 -12.63 12.04 -17.39
CA LYS A 146 -12.74 10.64 -16.93
C LYS A 146 -11.45 10.30 -16.20
N SER A 147 -11.46 10.40 -14.86
CA SER A 147 -10.30 10.12 -14.04
C SER A 147 -10.01 8.62 -14.00
N PRO A 148 -8.81 8.18 -14.39
CA PRO A 148 -8.37 6.79 -14.24
C PRO A 148 -8.29 6.34 -12.79
N ILE A 149 -8.27 7.29 -11.84
CA ILE A 149 -8.11 7.07 -10.39
C ILE A 149 -9.26 6.25 -9.78
N LEU A 150 -10.47 6.32 -10.35
CA LEU A 150 -11.62 5.58 -9.82
C LEU A 150 -11.51 4.06 -9.94
N ARG A 151 -10.90 3.55 -11.01
CA ARG A 151 -10.66 2.11 -11.17
C ARG A 151 -9.55 1.60 -10.24
N GLN A 152 -8.62 2.48 -9.85
CA GLN A 152 -7.54 2.14 -8.93
C GLN A 152 -7.99 2.11 -7.46
N ILE A 153 -8.94 2.94 -7.06
CA ILE A 153 -9.39 3.02 -5.65
C ILE A 153 -10.22 1.79 -5.26
N GLU A 154 -10.96 1.19 -6.18
CA GLU A 154 -11.71 -0.05 -5.90
C GLU A 154 -10.82 -1.26 -5.66
N SER A 155 -9.58 -1.26 -6.16
CA SER A 155 -8.64 -2.37 -6.00
C SER A 155 -7.45 -2.11 -5.07
N THR A 156 -7.18 -0.85 -4.68
CA THR A 156 -5.84 -0.50 -4.17
C THR A 156 -5.83 0.36 -2.89
N ALA A 157 -6.96 0.54 -2.23
CA ALA A 157 -7.13 1.62 -1.23
C ALA A 157 -6.29 1.52 0.05
N CYS A 158 -5.48 0.48 0.28
CA CYS A 158 -4.73 0.37 1.52
C CYS A 158 -3.20 0.26 1.41
N PHE A 159 -2.59 -0.12 0.27
CA PHE A 159 -1.21 -0.59 0.32
C PHE A 159 -0.29 -0.12 -0.81
N GLY A 160 -0.63 0.87 -1.62
CA GLY A 160 0.26 1.29 -2.71
C GLY A 160 0.58 0.17 -3.71
N ILE A 161 -0.36 -0.74 -3.95
CA ILE A 161 -0.25 -1.80 -4.96
C ILE A 161 -0.53 -1.17 -6.32
N PHE A 162 0.44 -1.20 -7.23
CA PHE A 162 0.28 -0.75 -8.60
C PHE A 162 0.00 -1.95 -9.50
N VAL A 163 -1.12 -1.85 -10.22
CA VAL A 163 -1.57 -2.83 -11.21
C VAL A 163 -1.55 -2.13 -12.57
N LYS A 164 -0.95 -2.77 -13.56
CA LYS A 164 -1.04 -2.35 -14.97
C LYS A 164 -2.09 -3.13 -15.69
#